data_7b29deaed6bd13e762adeb2e879a3b92
#
_entry.id   7b29deaed6bd13e762adeb2e879a3b92
#
_cell.length_a   1.000
_cell.length_b   1.000
_cell.length_c   1.000
_cell.angle_alpha   90.00
_cell.angle_beta   90.00
_cell.angle_gamma   90.00
#
_symmetry.space_group_name_H-M   'P 1'
#
loop_
_entity.id
_entity.type
_entity.pdbx_description
1 polymer ?
#
loop_
_entity_poly.entity_id
_entity_poly.type
_entity_poly.pdbx_seq_one_letter_code
_entity_poly.pdbx_strand_id
1 'polypeptide(L)'
;MLILERIFKRFGGVVATNDLSLEFPDRSLSAIIGPNGAGKTTLFNLITGHLVPDSGRILLAGEDIAGLRPAQIVDKGIGRAFQIASIFPSLTVEEALTGAVSAHMGTYGRLFDPFPQPAARRRAQEMLALLEMEPVANRRCANISHGDQKLLDVGLALALEPRVLLLDEPTAGMGPEERWKMMNTVKRLWETQEMTLIFIEHDINIVFEVAQRINVLKYGALLASGPPEAIRGNPEVIEAYLGTALDEEAGVQP
;
A
#
# COMPACT_ATOMS: atom_id res chain seq x y z
N MET A 1 -0.99 14.54 -6.83
CA MET A 1 -1.06 13.55 -7.92
C MET A 1 0.27 12.81 -8.01
N LEU A 2 0.24 11.48 -8.13
CA LEU A 2 1.41 10.64 -8.39
C LEU A 2 1.36 10.18 -9.85
N ILE A 3 2.45 10.38 -10.60
CA ILE A 3 2.55 10.01 -12.03
C ILE A 3 3.81 9.19 -12.24
N LEU A 4 3.67 8.10 -12.96
CA LEU A 4 4.78 7.29 -13.46
C LEU A 4 4.86 7.48 -14.98
N GLU A 5 6.02 7.81 -15.49
CA GLU A 5 6.23 8.09 -16.91
C GLU A 5 7.28 7.14 -17.48
N ARG A 6 6.83 6.21 -18.32
CA ARG A 6 7.67 5.30 -19.09
C ARG A 6 8.69 4.54 -18.23
N ILE A 7 8.23 4.04 -17.07
CA ILE A 7 9.08 3.34 -16.11
C ILE A 7 9.55 2.02 -16.71
N PHE A 8 10.86 1.84 -16.73
CA PHE A 8 11.52 0.62 -17.15
C PHE A 8 12.41 0.07 -16.05
N LYS A 9 12.30 -1.24 -15.77
CA LYS A 9 13.15 -1.96 -14.83
C LYS A 9 13.37 -3.38 -15.28
N ARG A 10 14.65 -3.81 -15.29
CA ARG A 10 15.04 -5.19 -15.58
C ARG A 10 15.95 -5.75 -14.48
N PHE A 11 15.87 -7.05 -14.31
CA PHE A 11 16.76 -7.81 -13.42
C PHE A 11 17.42 -8.91 -14.27
N GLY A 12 18.70 -8.72 -14.64
CA GLY A 12 19.36 -9.63 -15.57
C GLY A 12 18.59 -9.72 -16.90
N GLY A 13 18.08 -10.91 -17.22
CA GLY A 13 17.29 -11.16 -18.42
C GLY A 13 15.79 -10.89 -18.29
N VAL A 14 15.28 -10.64 -17.06
CA VAL A 14 13.85 -10.48 -16.81
C VAL A 14 13.48 -8.99 -16.79
N VAL A 15 12.51 -8.59 -17.63
CA VAL A 15 11.93 -7.25 -17.64
C VAL A 15 10.76 -7.24 -16.66
N ALA A 16 10.90 -6.48 -15.56
CA ALA A 16 9.89 -6.40 -14.49
C ALA A 16 8.89 -5.27 -14.70
N THR A 17 9.31 -4.13 -15.29
CA THR A 17 8.42 -3.08 -15.81
C THR A 17 8.90 -2.66 -17.20
N ASN A 18 7.96 -2.50 -18.13
CA ASN A 18 8.24 -2.24 -19.54
C ASN A 18 7.41 -1.06 -20.05
N ASP A 19 8.06 0.10 -20.17
CA ASP A 19 7.45 1.37 -20.62
C ASP A 19 6.15 1.72 -19.87
N LEU A 20 6.12 1.41 -18.56
CA LEU A 20 4.93 1.51 -17.72
C LEU A 20 4.63 2.96 -17.39
N SER A 21 3.47 3.44 -17.81
CA SER A 21 2.95 4.78 -17.49
C SER A 21 1.63 4.67 -16.76
N LEU A 22 1.52 5.33 -15.59
CA LEU A 22 0.35 5.31 -14.73
C LEU A 22 0.13 6.69 -14.10
N GLU A 23 -1.12 7.03 -13.87
CA GLU A 23 -1.51 8.25 -13.18
C GLU A 23 -2.46 7.91 -12.02
N PHE A 24 -2.15 8.45 -10.85
CA PHE A 24 -2.98 8.35 -9.65
C PHE A 24 -3.38 9.76 -9.22
N PRO A 25 -4.61 10.18 -9.53
CA PRO A 25 -5.13 11.50 -9.13
C PRO A 25 -5.11 11.68 -7.62
N ASP A 26 -5.02 12.93 -7.17
CA ASP A 26 -5.14 13.23 -5.75
C ASP A 26 -6.48 12.72 -5.21
N ARG A 27 -6.46 12.17 -4.00
CA ARG A 27 -7.63 11.65 -3.29
C ARG A 27 -8.35 10.50 -4.02
N SER A 28 -7.66 9.78 -4.92
CA SER A 28 -8.23 8.61 -5.58
C SER A 28 -7.97 7.32 -4.79
N LEU A 29 -8.87 6.35 -4.97
CA LEU A 29 -8.74 4.99 -4.47
C LEU A 29 -8.53 4.05 -5.65
N SER A 30 -7.29 3.59 -5.85
CA SER A 30 -6.89 2.81 -7.01
C SER A 30 -6.39 1.43 -6.63
N ALA A 31 -6.79 0.42 -7.40
CA ALA A 31 -6.23 -0.92 -7.31
C ALA A 31 -5.21 -1.16 -8.42
N ILE A 32 -4.21 -1.99 -8.11
CA ILE A 32 -3.30 -2.59 -9.10
C ILE A 32 -3.48 -4.09 -9.03
N ILE A 33 -3.89 -4.69 -10.14
CA ILE A 33 -4.09 -6.12 -10.27
C ILE A 33 -3.27 -6.68 -11.43
N GLY A 34 -3.16 -7.99 -11.50
CA GLY A 34 -2.46 -8.71 -12.57
C GLY A 34 -1.94 -10.05 -12.08
N PRO A 35 -1.59 -10.96 -12.99
CA PRO A 35 -1.05 -12.27 -12.63
C PRO A 35 0.24 -12.19 -11.82
N ASN A 36 0.69 -13.33 -11.30
CA ASN A 36 2.00 -13.45 -10.65
C ASN A 36 3.10 -13.07 -11.65
N GLY A 37 4.11 -12.33 -11.20
CA GLY A 37 5.17 -11.84 -12.09
C GLY A 37 4.78 -10.64 -12.98
N ALA A 38 3.57 -10.07 -12.87
CA ALA A 38 3.17 -8.89 -13.65
C ALA A 38 3.93 -7.60 -13.31
N GLY A 39 4.76 -7.59 -12.26
CA GLY A 39 5.55 -6.42 -11.87
C GLY A 39 4.96 -5.56 -10.76
N LYS A 40 3.85 -5.98 -10.11
CA LYS A 40 3.13 -5.20 -9.09
C LYS A 40 4.02 -4.79 -7.90
N THR A 41 4.66 -5.76 -7.25
CA THR A 41 5.56 -5.50 -6.11
C THR A 41 6.81 -4.72 -6.54
N THR A 42 7.33 -4.98 -7.75
CA THR A 42 8.42 -4.18 -8.32
C THR A 42 8.01 -2.73 -8.46
N LEU A 43 6.80 -2.46 -8.96
CA LEU A 43 6.25 -1.11 -9.07
C LEU A 43 6.20 -0.39 -7.72
N PHE A 44 5.69 -1.04 -6.68
CA PHE A 44 5.68 -0.48 -5.32
C PHE A 44 7.09 -0.19 -4.81
N ASN A 45 8.04 -1.10 -5.05
CA ASN A 45 9.43 -0.91 -4.67
C ASN A 45 10.10 0.27 -5.41
N LEU A 46 9.72 0.52 -6.66
CA LEU A 46 10.18 1.69 -7.43
C LEU A 46 9.59 3.00 -6.87
N ILE A 47 8.29 3.03 -6.58
CA ILE A 47 7.61 4.21 -6.00
C ILE A 47 8.20 4.55 -4.62
N THR A 48 8.56 3.54 -3.83
CA THR A 48 9.05 3.71 -2.44
C THR A 48 10.57 3.81 -2.32
N GLY A 49 11.31 3.83 -3.45
CA GLY A 49 12.76 3.99 -3.47
C GLY A 49 13.57 2.79 -2.99
N HIS A 50 12.93 1.63 -2.78
CA HIS A 50 13.62 0.36 -2.53
C HIS A 50 14.31 -0.18 -3.79
N LEU A 51 13.83 0.27 -4.95
CA LEU A 51 14.44 0.03 -6.25
C LEU A 51 14.55 1.35 -7.00
N VAL A 52 15.57 1.47 -7.85
CA VAL A 52 15.75 2.58 -8.77
C VAL A 52 15.34 2.12 -10.17
N PRO A 53 14.49 2.87 -10.90
CA PRO A 53 14.18 2.52 -12.28
C PRO A 53 15.42 2.65 -13.17
N ASP A 54 15.52 1.84 -14.21
CA ASP A 54 16.62 1.93 -15.17
C ASP A 54 16.38 3.09 -16.15
N SER A 55 15.11 3.47 -16.38
CA SER A 55 14.69 4.68 -17.07
C SER A 55 13.25 5.07 -16.72
N GLY A 56 12.84 6.26 -17.11
CA GLY A 56 11.53 6.85 -16.79
C GLY A 56 11.60 7.78 -15.60
N ARG A 57 10.45 8.34 -15.20
CA ARG A 57 10.33 9.29 -14.09
C ARG A 57 9.17 8.92 -13.18
N ILE A 58 9.30 9.23 -11.89
CA ILE A 58 8.24 9.10 -10.90
C ILE A 58 8.00 10.49 -10.31
N LEU A 59 6.87 11.09 -10.63
CA LEU A 59 6.55 12.45 -10.24
C LEU A 59 5.51 12.45 -9.11
N LEU A 60 5.86 13.04 -7.97
CA LEU A 60 4.93 13.33 -6.88
C LEU A 60 4.70 14.85 -6.82
N ALA A 61 3.45 15.27 -7.05
CA ALA A 61 3.11 16.70 -7.12
C ALA A 61 4.01 17.51 -8.07
N GLY A 62 4.45 16.90 -9.18
CA GLY A 62 5.32 17.49 -10.20
C GLY A 62 6.81 17.39 -9.91
N GLU A 63 7.22 16.93 -8.73
CA GLU A 63 8.64 16.72 -8.37
C GLU A 63 9.06 15.29 -8.69
N ASP A 64 10.20 15.12 -9.36
CA ASP A 64 10.75 13.79 -9.64
C ASP A 64 11.38 13.18 -8.38
N ILE A 65 10.86 12.03 -7.97
CA ILE A 65 11.31 11.28 -6.80
C ILE A 65 12.07 10.00 -7.16
N ALA A 66 12.28 9.72 -8.45
CA ALA A 66 13.00 8.53 -8.89
C ALA A 66 14.43 8.53 -8.34
N GLY A 67 14.84 7.41 -7.73
CA GLY A 67 16.18 7.25 -7.15
C GLY A 67 16.41 7.93 -5.80
N LEU A 68 15.40 8.59 -5.22
CA LEU A 68 15.46 9.03 -3.83
C LEU A 68 15.48 7.80 -2.89
N ARG A 69 16.15 7.94 -1.75
CA ARG A 69 16.16 6.90 -0.70
C ARG A 69 14.78 6.81 -0.02
N PRO A 70 14.39 5.63 0.51
CA PRO A 70 13.08 5.42 1.15
C PRO A 70 12.73 6.48 2.20
N ALA A 71 13.65 6.86 3.07
CA ALA A 71 13.41 7.90 4.07
C ALA A 71 13.03 9.24 3.45
N GLN A 72 13.71 9.64 2.35
CA GLN A 72 13.38 10.89 1.65
C GLN A 72 12.01 10.83 0.96
N ILE A 73 11.60 9.65 0.49
CA ILE A 73 10.27 9.42 -0.11
C ILE A 73 9.18 9.50 0.96
N VAL A 74 9.43 8.96 2.15
CA VAL A 74 8.54 9.14 3.31
C VAL A 74 8.39 10.61 3.67
N ASP A 75 9.48 11.37 3.72
CA ASP A 75 9.45 12.82 3.97
C ASP A 75 8.69 13.61 2.90
N LYS A 76 8.58 13.08 1.67
CA LYS A 76 7.74 13.65 0.60
C LYS A 76 6.24 13.30 0.75
N GLY A 77 5.90 12.41 1.66
CA GLY A 77 4.53 12.02 1.97
C GLY A 77 4.05 10.75 1.26
N ILE A 78 4.92 9.81 0.95
CA ILE A 78 4.54 8.46 0.53
C ILE A 78 4.72 7.50 1.71
N GLY A 79 3.62 6.91 2.18
CA GLY A 79 3.60 5.84 3.18
C GLY A 79 3.37 4.48 2.51
N ARG A 80 3.92 3.42 3.08
CA ARG A 80 3.65 2.04 2.67
C ARG A 80 3.44 1.16 3.90
N ALA A 81 2.32 0.44 3.92
CA ALA A 81 2.14 -0.71 4.81
C ALA A 81 2.71 -1.96 4.12
N PHE A 82 3.56 -2.70 4.85
CA PHE A 82 4.29 -3.83 4.28
C PHE A 82 3.51 -5.13 4.41
N GLN A 83 3.78 -6.08 3.51
CA GLN A 83 3.18 -7.42 3.52
C GLN A 83 3.54 -8.23 4.78
N ILE A 84 4.70 -7.96 5.37
CA ILE A 84 5.15 -8.55 6.63
C ILE A 84 5.11 -7.45 7.67
N ALA A 85 4.21 -7.56 8.63
CA ALA A 85 4.08 -6.60 9.72
C ALA A 85 5.37 -6.58 10.55
N SER A 86 6.20 -5.58 10.31
CA SER A 86 7.42 -5.32 11.10
C SER A 86 7.05 -4.53 12.35
N ILE A 87 6.07 -5.03 13.10
CA ILE A 87 5.61 -4.38 14.32
C ILE A 87 6.59 -4.62 15.47
N PHE A 88 6.67 -3.67 16.37
CA PHE A 88 7.49 -3.77 17.58
C PHE A 88 6.87 -4.79 18.55
N PRO A 89 7.32 -6.06 18.61
CA PRO A 89 6.59 -7.13 19.30
C PRO A 89 6.46 -6.94 20.81
N SER A 90 7.38 -6.17 21.39
CA SER A 90 7.44 -5.87 22.83
C SER A 90 6.56 -4.69 23.26
N LEU A 91 6.17 -3.82 22.32
CA LEU A 91 5.32 -2.67 22.61
C LEU A 91 3.84 -3.08 22.61
N THR A 92 3.01 -2.31 23.29
CA THR A 92 1.56 -2.34 23.11
C THR A 92 1.18 -1.65 21.79
N VAL A 93 -0.04 -1.89 21.30
CA VAL A 93 -0.55 -1.24 20.11
C VAL A 93 -0.57 0.29 20.25
N GLU A 94 -1.03 0.80 21.41
CA GLU A 94 -1.00 2.24 21.72
C GLU A 94 0.43 2.80 21.75
N GLU A 95 1.38 2.08 22.36
CA GLU A 95 2.78 2.50 22.41
C GLU A 95 3.42 2.55 21.02
N ALA A 96 3.14 1.56 20.16
CA ALA A 96 3.66 1.51 18.80
C ALA A 96 3.14 2.70 17.98
N LEU A 97 1.83 2.97 17.99
CA LEU A 97 1.24 4.11 17.30
C LEU A 97 1.75 5.44 17.88
N THR A 98 1.83 5.56 19.21
CA THR A 98 2.35 6.78 19.87
C THR A 98 3.81 7.04 19.47
N GLY A 99 4.61 5.97 19.37
CA GLY A 99 6.00 6.05 18.90
C GLY A 99 6.10 6.56 17.46
N ALA A 100 5.28 6.03 16.56
CA ALA A 100 5.24 6.45 15.16
C ALA A 100 4.81 7.92 15.00
N VAL A 101 3.74 8.33 15.70
CA VAL A 101 3.29 9.73 15.73
C VAL A 101 4.38 10.65 16.31
N SER A 102 5.04 10.26 17.42
CA SER A 102 6.12 11.03 18.01
C SER A 102 7.31 11.21 17.06
N ALA A 103 7.63 10.17 16.29
CA ALA A 103 8.67 10.22 15.28
C ALA A 103 8.32 11.21 14.16
N HIS A 104 7.08 11.16 13.65
CA HIS A 104 6.61 12.10 12.64
C HIS A 104 6.60 13.55 13.12
N MET A 105 6.15 13.80 14.37
CA MET A 105 6.14 15.13 14.98
C MET A 105 7.54 15.66 15.30
N GLY A 106 8.61 14.88 15.13
CA GLY A 106 9.99 15.27 15.45
C GLY A 106 10.20 15.54 16.95
N THR A 107 9.42 14.90 17.81
CA THR A 107 9.45 15.14 19.25
C THR A 107 10.42 14.23 20.02
N TYR A 108 11.05 13.28 19.33
CA TYR A 108 12.10 12.45 19.91
C TYR A 108 13.39 13.24 20.09
N GLY A 109 14.12 12.95 21.17
CA GLY A 109 15.44 13.57 21.44
C GLY A 109 15.40 14.93 22.14
N ARG A 110 14.25 15.42 22.57
CA ARG A 110 14.12 16.60 23.42
C ARG A 110 14.29 16.22 24.88
N LEU A 111 15.48 16.48 25.43
CA LEU A 111 15.93 15.95 26.74
C LEU A 111 15.07 16.40 27.93
N PHE A 112 14.32 17.51 27.78
CA PHE A 112 13.54 18.12 28.86
C PHE A 112 12.02 18.05 28.64
N ASP A 113 11.57 17.52 27.51
CA ASP A 113 10.14 17.39 27.25
C ASP A 113 9.64 16.00 27.74
N PRO A 114 8.39 15.91 28.22
CA PRO A 114 7.83 14.61 28.56
C PRO A 114 7.70 13.73 27.32
N PHE A 115 8.08 12.45 27.44
CA PHE A 115 7.92 11.48 26.38
C PHE A 115 6.99 10.33 26.85
N PRO A 116 5.94 9.99 26.10
CA PRO A 116 5.47 10.67 24.88
C PRO A 116 4.80 12.02 25.18
N GLN A 117 4.87 12.95 24.23
CA GLN A 117 4.14 14.21 24.38
C GLN A 117 2.61 13.96 24.40
N PRO A 118 1.84 14.74 25.17
CA PRO A 118 0.38 14.58 25.26
C PRO A 118 -0.32 14.67 23.89
N ALA A 119 0.20 15.50 22.99
CA ALA A 119 -0.32 15.62 21.61
C ALA A 119 -0.15 14.33 20.81
N ALA A 120 1.02 13.70 20.87
CA ALA A 120 1.30 12.43 20.18
C ALA A 120 0.40 11.31 20.71
N ARG A 121 0.21 11.23 22.03
CA ARG A 121 -0.67 10.24 22.64
C ARG A 121 -2.13 10.44 22.22
N ARG A 122 -2.62 11.69 22.20
CA ARG A 122 -3.97 12.00 21.73
C ARG A 122 -4.16 11.57 20.29
N ARG A 123 -3.20 11.90 19.43
CA ARG A 123 -3.26 11.51 18.01
C ARG A 123 -3.26 9.99 17.83
N ALA A 124 -2.46 9.26 18.60
CA ALA A 124 -2.47 7.80 18.60
C ALA A 124 -3.84 7.23 19.03
N GLN A 125 -4.50 7.82 20.02
CA GLN A 125 -5.84 7.44 20.45
C GLN A 125 -6.91 7.71 19.38
N GLU A 126 -6.83 8.84 18.69
CA GLU A 126 -7.69 9.13 17.52
C GLU A 126 -7.49 8.08 16.42
N MET A 127 -6.26 7.66 16.18
CA MET A 127 -5.95 6.61 15.20
C MET A 127 -6.46 5.24 15.65
N LEU A 128 -6.35 4.88 16.93
CA LEU A 128 -6.94 3.66 17.48
C LEU A 128 -8.45 3.61 17.22
N ALA A 129 -9.16 4.71 17.48
CA ALA A 129 -10.59 4.81 17.22
C ALA A 129 -10.91 4.71 15.71
N LEU A 130 -10.12 5.39 14.87
CA LEU A 130 -10.28 5.35 13.41
C LEU A 130 -10.09 3.93 12.84
N LEU A 131 -9.16 3.16 13.42
CA LEU A 131 -8.85 1.78 13.05
C LEU A 131 -9.73 0.74 13.77
N GLU A 132 -10.61 1.14 14.70
CA GLU A 132 -11.39 0.25 15.58
C GLU A 132 -10.50 -0.70 16.41
N MET A 133 -9.33 -0.22 16.84
CA MET A 133 -8.34 -1.01 17.58
C MET A 133 -8.31 -0.71 19.09
N GLU A 134 -9.24 0.08 19.63
CA GLU A 134 -9.31 0.40 21.06
C GLU A 134 -9.39 -0.89 21.95
N PRO A 135 -10.11 -1.96 21.56
CA PRO A 135 -10.18 -3.17 22.37
C PRO A 135 -8.84 -3.88 22.57
N VAL A 136 -7.89 -3.66 21.64
CA VAL A 136 -6.55 -4.26 21.66
C VAL A 136 -5.44 -3.29 21.99
N ALA A 137 -5.75 -2.01 22.26
CA ALA A 137 -4.79 -0.92 22.46
C ALA A 137 -3.70 -1.26 23.49
N ASN A 138 -4.08 -1.91 24.59
CA ASN A 138 -3.17 -2.30 25.69
C ASN A 138 -2.55 -3.70 25.50
N ARG A 139 -2.86 -4.42 24.42
CA ARG A 139 -2.23 -5.71 24.12
C ARG A 139 -0.88 -5.49 23.46
N ARG A 140 0.07 -6.39 23.73
CA ARG A 140 1.35 -6.39 23.02
C ARG A 140 1.11 -6.72 21.56
N CYS A 141 1.83 -6.06 20.66
CA CYS A 141 1.74 -6.28 19.22
C CYS A 141 1.95 -7.74 18.82
N ALA A 142 2.79 -8.48 19.54
CA ALA A 142 2.97 -9.92 19.31
C ALA A 142 1.75 -10.78 19.65
N ASN A 143 0.79 -10.27 20.44
CA ASN A 143 -0.32 -11.03 21.03
C ASN A 143 -1.70 -10.64 20.45
N ILE A 144 -1.74 -9.86 19.38
CA ILE A 144 -2.97 -9.54 18.65
C ILE A 144 -3.16 -10.48 17.45
N SER A 145 -4.35 -10.53 16.88
CA SER A 145 -4.63 -11.37 15.70
C SER A 145 -3.79 -10.93 14.49
N HIS A 146 -3.63 -11.81 13.51
CA HIS A 146 -2.92 -11.48 12.26
C HIS A 146 -3.59 -10.31 11.52
N GLY A 147 -4.92 -10.27 11.51
CA GLY A 147 -5.69 -9.16 10.95
C GLY A 147 -5.42 -7.83 11.67
N ASP A 148 -5.42 -7.86 13.03
CA ASP A 148 -5.09 -6.67 13.82
C ASP A 148 -3.63 -6.23 13.60
N GLN A 149 -2.69 -7.16 13.41
CA GLN A 149 -1.31 -6.85 13.09
C GLN A 149 -1.18 -6.08 11.77
N LYS A 150 -1.87 -6.54 10.74
CA LYS A 150 -1.90 -5.86 9.44
C LYS A 150 -2.58 -4.49 9.53
N LEU A 151 -3.65 -4.39 10.31
CA LEU A 151 -4.33 -3.13 10.53
C LEU A 151 -3.46 -2.13 11.30
N LEU A 152 -2.68 -2.62 12.28
CA LEU A 152 -1.68 -1.82 12.98
C LEU A 152 -0.60 -1.30 12.01
N ASP A 153 -0.14 -2.14 11.06
CA ASP A 153 0.86 -1.73 10.07
C ASP A 153 0.32 -0.59 9.16
N VAL A 154 -0.95 -0.68 8.75
CA VAL A 154 -1.66 0.43 8.09
C VAL A 154 -1.67 1.67 8.98
N GLY A 155 -1.97 1.52 10.28
CA GLY A 155 -1.94 2.61 11.26
C GLY A 155 -0.57 3.26 11.40
N LEU A 156 0.50 2.46 11.46
CA LEU A 156 1.87 2.98 11.53
C LEU A 156 2.25 3.79 10.28
N ALA A 157 1.80 3.36 9.10
CA ALA A 157 2.00 4.12 7.86
C ALA A 157 1.17 5.41 7.85
N LEU A 158 -0.07 5.37 8.36
CA LEU A 158 -0.94 6.56 8.50
C LEU A 158 -0.42 7.57 9.52
N ALA A 159 0.30 7.13 10.56
CA ALA A 159 0.89 8.01 11.56
C ALA A 159 1.88 9.02 10.97
N LEU A 160 2.37 8.76 9.76
CA LEU A 160 3.25 9.65 9.00
C LEU A 160 2.48 10.70 8.16
N GLU A 161 1.15 10.74 8.27
CA GLU A 161 0.25 11.63 7.53
C GLU A 161 0.56 11.67 6.01
N PRO A 162 0.58 10.51 5.34
CA PRO A 162 1.01 10.42 3.95
C PRO A 162 -0.01 11.06 3.00
N ARG A 163 0.50 11.69 1.91
CA ARG A 163 -0.32 12.12 0.76
C ARG A 163 -0.71 10.95 -0.12
N VAL A 164 0.15 9.94 -0.19
CA VAL A 164 -0.06 8.68 -0.93
C VAL A 164 0.22 7.52 0.00
N LEU A 165 -0.77 6.65 0.20
CA LEU A 165 -0.63 5.41 0.97
C LEU A 165 -0.65 4.21 0.03
N LEU A 166 0.35 3.35 0.15
CA LEU A 166 0.49 2.11 -0.61
C LEU A 166 0.23 0.91 0.30
N LEU A 167 -0.71 0.05 -0.09
CA LEU A 167 -1.03 -1.18 0.62
C LEU A 167 -0.71 -2.40 -0.27
N ASP A 168 0.19 -3.25 0.21
CA ASP A 168 0.64 -4.44 -0.52
C ASP A 168 -0.04 -5.68 0.05
N GLU A 169 -1.09 -6.18 -0.63
CA GLU A 169 -1.89 -7.34 -0.23
C GLU A 169 -2.40 -7.25 1.22
N PRO A 170 -3.15 -6.19 1.58
CA PRO A 170 -3.58 -5.98 2.96
C PRO A 170 -4.43 -7.13 3.51
N THR A 171 -5.10 -7.92 2.66
CA THR A 171 -5.98 -9.01 3.09
C THR A 171 -5.33 -10.40 3.02
N ALA A 172 -4.05 -10.51 2.62
CA ALA A 172 -3.38 -11.81 2.48
C ALA A 172 -3.37 -12.59 3.81
N GLY A 173 -3.75 -13.87 3.75
CA GLY A 173 -3.81 -14.76 4.92
C GLY A 173 -5.06 -14.62 5.79
N MET A 174 -6.01 -13.76 5.42
CA MET A 174 -7.27 -13.58 6.15
C MET A 174 -8.40 -14.46 5.61
N GLY A 175 -9.34 -14.84 6.48
CA GLY A 175 -10.60 -15.45 6.09
C GLY A 175 -11.52 -14.48 5.33
N PRO A 176 -12.55 -14.97 4.61
CA PRO A 176 -13.41 -14.13 3.78
C PRO A 176 -14.03 -12.93 4.51
N GLU A 177 -14.59 -13.13 5.71
CA GLU A 177 -15.21 -12.06 6.51
C GLU A 177 -14.17 -11.02 6.98
N GLU A 178 -12.98 -11.49 7.39
CA GLU A 178 -11.91 -10.60 7.81
C GLU A 178 -11.39 -9.73 6.66
N ARG A 179 -11.29 -10.28 5.43
CA ARG A 179 -10.90 -9.52 4.23
C ARG A 179 -11.87 -8.37 3.98
N TRP A 180 -13.16 -8.63 4.02
CA TRP A 180 -14.18 -7.60 3.84
C TRP A 180 -14.10 -6.53 4.93
N LYS A 181 -13.94 -6.94 6.19
CA LYS A 181 -13.77 -6.00 7.30
C LYS A 181 -12.55 -5.12 7.11
N MET A 182 -11.40 -5.69 6.74
CA MET A 182 -10.18 -4.95 6.46
C MET A 182 -10.39 -3.93 5.33
N MET A 183 -10.94 -4.34 4.20
CA MET A 183 -11.09 -3.45 3.06
C MET A 183 -12.16 -2.38 3.28
N ASN A 184 -13.21 -2.65 4.04
CA ASN A 184 -14.15 -1.63 4.49
C ASN A 184 -13.48 -0.60 5.41
N THR A 185 -12.59 -1.02 6.29
CA THR A 185 -11.78 -0.11 7.11
C THR A 185 -10.86 0.73 6.23
N VAL A 186 -10.17 0.13 5.26
CA VAL A 186 -9.32 0.84 4.28
C VAL A 186 -10.12 1.88 3.48
N LYS A 187 -11.32 1.52 3.01
CA LYS A 187 -12.21 2.44 2.29
C LYS A 187 -12.63 3.62 3.16
N ARG A 188 -13.04 3.36 4.41
CA ARG A 188 -13.41 4.40 5.37
C ARG A 188 -12.21 5.33 5.70
N LEU A 189 -11.01 4.76 5.84
CA LEU A 189 -9.79 5.56 6.01
C LEU A 189 -9.57 6.50 4.84
N TRP A 190 -9.72 6.00 3.62
CA TRP A 190 -9.59 6.81 2.42
C TRP A 190 -10.68 7.90 2.35
N GLU A 191 -11.94 7.58 2.69
CA GLU A 191 -13.06 8.55 2.70
C GLU A 191 -12.87 9.66 3.75
N THR A 192 -12.22 9.38 4.87
CA THR A 192 -12.03 10.33 5.98
C THR A 192 -10.71 11.08 5.95
N GLN A 193 -9.70 10.51 5.29
CA GLN A 193 -8.37 11.13 5.17
C GLN A 193 -8.18 11.63 3.74
N GLU A 194 -7.78 12.87 3.57
CA GLU A 194 -7.60 13.50 2.24
C GLU A 194 -6.35 12.99 1.52
N MET A 195 -6.23 11.67 1.32
CA MET A 195 -5.05 11.02 0.72
C MET A 195 -5.39 10.23 -0.53
N THR A 196 -4.38 9.99 -1.37
CA THR A 196 -4.45 9.00 -2.46
C THR A 196 -4.11 7.63 -1.88
N LEU A 197 -4.94 6.63 -2.13
CA LEU A 197 -4.70 5.26 -1.69
C LEU A 197 -4.56 4.34 -2.88
N ILE A 198 -3.47 3.57 -2.91
CA ILE A 198 -3.18 2.60 -3.96
C ILE A 198 -2.95 1.25 -3.30
N PHE A 199 -3.68 0.22 -3.72
CA PHE A 199 -3.52 -1.11 -3.14
C PHE A 199 -3.33 -2.18 -4.22
N ILE A 200 -2.56 -3.21 -3.86
CA ILE A 200 -2.43 -4.45 -4.64
C ILE A 200 -3.29 -5.49 -3.94
N GLU A 201 -4.13 -6.20 -4.70
CA GLU A 201 -4.92 -7.31 -4.19
C GLU A 201 -5.11 -8.39 -5.26
N HIS A 202 -5.32 -9.62 -4.79
CA HIS A 202 -5.59 -10.78 -5.65
C HIS A 202 -7.07 -11.18 -5.66
N ASP A 203 -7.84 -10.79 -4.64
CA ASP A 203 -9.27 -11.04 -4.58
C ASP A 203 -10.00 -10.03 -5.46
N ILE A 204 -10.36 -10.49 -6.65
CA ILE A 204 -11.00 -9.66 -7.68
C ILE A 204 -12.34 -9.09 -7.20
N ASN A 205 -13.12 -9.84 -6.41
CA ASN A 205 -14.40 -9.36 -5.90
C ASN A 205 -14.22 -8.15 -4.99
N ILE A 206 -13.24 -8.20 -4.11
CA ILE A 206 -12.86 -7.08 -3.25
C ILE A 206 -12.41 -5.88 -4.07
N VAL A 207 -11.57 -6.10 -5.05
CA VAL A 207 -11.06 -5.03 -5.93
C VAL A 207 -12.20 -4.31 -6.64
N PHE A 208 -13.13 -5.05 -7.22
CA PHE A 208 -14.28 -4.48 -7.95
C PHE A 208 -15.25 -3.70 -7.07
N GLU A 209 -15.36 -4.06 -5.79
CA GLU A 209 -16.27 -3.40 -4.85
C GLU A 209 -15.65 -2.15 -4.22
N VAL A 210 -14.34 -2.15 -4.02
CA VAL A 210 -13.66 -1.12 -3.23
C VAL A 210 -13.01 -0.05 -4.11
N ALA A 211 -12.38 -0.43 -5.22
CA ALA A 211 -11.61 0.50 -6.04
C ALA A 211 -12.49 1.42 -6.89
N GLN A 212 -12.09 2.70 -7.02
CA GLN A 212 -12.67 3.62 -8.00
C GLN A 212 -12.04 3.44 -9.39
N ARG A 213 -10.77 3.05 -9.41
CA ARG A 213 -10.00 2.78 -10.62
C ARG A 213 -9.17 1.53 -10.46
N ILE A 214 -9.13 0.72 -11.49
CA ILE A 214 -8.36 -0.51 -11.54
C ILE A 214 -7.33 -0.39 -12.66
N ASN A 215 -6.06 -0.66 -12.33
CA ASN A 215 -4.95 -0.74 -13.26
C ASN A 215 -4.52 -2.20 -13.37
N VAL A 216 -4.64 -2.78 -14.55
CA VAL A 216 -4.31 -4.18 -14.81
C VAL A 216 -2.92 -4.25 -15.42
N LEU A 217 -1.99 -4.93 -14.76
CA LEU A 217 -0.63 -5.14 -15.25
C LEU A 217 -0.48 -6.57 -15.82
N LYS A 218 0.26 -6.69 -16.92
CA LYS A 218 0.68 -7.97 -17.51
C LYS A 218 2.08 -7.81 -18.10
N TYR A 219 2.99 -8.72 -17.73
CA TYR A 219 4.39 -8.71 -18.22
C TYR A 219 5.10 -7.34 -18.07
N GLY A 220 4.87 -6.67 -16.94
CA GLY A 220 5.49 -5.37 -16.64
C GLY A 220 4.89 -4.17 -17.36
N ALA A 221 3.87 -4.34 -18.16
CA ALA A 221 3.18 -3.29 -18.90
C ALA A 221 1.74 -3.09 -18.40
N LEU A 222 1.17 -1.91 -18.68
CA LEU A 222 -0.23 -1.62 -18.44
C LEU A 222 -1.07 -2.29 -19.53
N LEU A 223 -1.91 -3.25 -19.15
CA LEU A 223 -2.86 -3.91 -20.06
C LEU A 223 -4.14 -3.10 -20.22
N ALA A 224 -4.71 -2.65 -19.10
CA ALA A 224 -5.93 -1.86 -19.07
C ALA A 224 -5.99 -0.97 -17.85
N SER A 225 -6.68 0.17 -17.93
CA SER A 225 -6.96 1.07 -16.82
C SER A 225 -8.34 1.68 -16.96
N GLY A 226 -9.14 1.64 -15.91
CA GLY A 226 -10.50 2.21 -15.93
C GLY A 226 -11.27 1.97 -14.66
N PRO A 227 -12.54 2.42 -14.62
CA PRO A 227 -13.45 2.08 -13.54
C PRO A 227 -13.78 0.58 -13.55
N PRO A 228 -14.26 0.02 -12.41
CA PRO A 228 -14.53 -1.41 -12.26
C PRO A 228 -15.37 -2.00 -13.41
N GLU A 229 -16.42 -1.30 -13.85
CA GLU A 229 -17.33 -1.76 -14.89
C GLU A 229 -16.62 -1.95 -16.25
N ALA A 230 -15.69 -1.04 -16.58
CA ALA A 230 -14.94 -1.11 -17.82
C ALA A 230 -13.92 -2.26 -17.81
N ILE A 231 -13.33 -2.54 -16.65
CA ILE A 231 -12.34 -3.62 -16.48
C ILE A 231 -13.02 -4.99 -16.48
N ARG A 232 -14.18 -5.12 -15.80
CA ARG A 232 -14.92 -6.39 -15.70
C ARG A 232 -15.32 -6.96 -17.06
N GLY A 233 -15.66 -6.10 -18.02
CA GLY A 233 -16.07 -6.50 -19.38
C GLY A 233 -14.92 -6.53 -20.41
N ASN A 234 -13.68 -6.26 -20.02
CA ASN A 234 -12.57 -6.17 -20.96
C ASN A 234 -12.07 -7.59 -21.37
N PRO A 235 -12.19 -7.98 -22.66
CA PRO A 235 -11.77 -9.30 -23.12
C PRO A 235 -10.29 -9.62 -22.89
N GLU A 236 -9.40 -8.63 -23.02
CA GLU A 236 -7.95 -8.81 -22.80
C GLU A 236 -7.64 -9.08 -21.34
N VAL A 237 -8.39 -8.45 -20.41
CA VAL A 237 -8.26 -8.71 -18.97
C VAL A 237 -8.76 -10.11 -18.65
N ILE A 238 -9.92 -10.50 -19.18
CA ILE A 238 -10.49 -11.85 -18.98
C ILE A 238 -9.50 -12.91 -19.47
N GLU A 239 -8.95 -12.76 -20.67
CA GLU A 239 -7.96 -13.67 -21.23
C GLU A 239 -6.66 -13.73 -20.40
N ALA A 240 -6.21 -12.58 -19.87
CA ALA A 240 -5.01 -12.52 -19.04
C ALA A 240 -5.14 -13.33 -17.74
N TYR A 241 -6.35 -13.41 -17.18
CA TYR A 241 -6.63 -14.21 -15.98
C TYR A 241 -6.95 -15.66 -16.27
N LEU A 242 -7.69 -15.97 -17.36
CA LEU A 242 -7.99 -17.34 -17.77
C LEU A 242 -6.74 -18.05 -18.32
N GLY A 243 -5.87 -17.32 -19.04
CA GLY A 243 -4.62 -17.86 -19.57
C GLY A 243 -3.69 -18.33 -18.44
N THR A 244 -3.58 -17.56 -17.35
CA THR A 244 -2.76 -17.92 -16.19
C THR A 244 -3.29 -19.14 -15.44
N ALA A 245 -4.60 -19.35 -15.37
CA ALA A 245 -5.18 -20.53 -14.75
C ALA A 245 -4.86 -21.81 -15.53
N LEU A 246 -4.81 -21.75 -16.85
CA LEU A 246 -4.42 -22.87 -17.71
C LEU A 246 -2.91 -23.15 -17.66
N ASP A 247 -2.07 -22.12 -17.50
CA ASP A 247 -0.62 -22.27 -17.39
C ASP A 247 -0.22 -22.87 -16.01
N GLU A 248 -0.92 -22.51 -14.93
CA GLU A 248 -0.72 -23.10 -13.60
C GLU A 248 -1.14 -24.58 -13.54
N GLU A 249 -2.25 -24.97 -14.20
CA GLU A 249 -2.68 -26.37 -14.31
C GLU A 249 -1.76 -27.20 -15.23
N ALA A 250 -1.13 -26.58 -16.23
CA ALA A 250 -0.19 -27.23 -17.14
C ALA A 250 1.24 -27.38 -16.56
N GLY A 251 1.55 -26.84 -15.38
CA GLY A 251 2.85 -26.95 -14.71
C GLY A 251 3.99 -26.24 -15.43
N VAL A 252 3.69 -25.28 -16.29
CA VAL A 252 4.68 -24.44 -16.97
C VAL A 252 5.10 -23.32 -16.03
N GLN A 253 6.21 -23.51 -15.30
CA GLN A 253 6.88 -22.41 -14.61
C GLN A 253 7.65 -21.55 -15.63
N PRO A 254 7.60 -20.23 -15.49
CA PRO A 254 8.32 -19.30 -16.36
C PRO A 254 9.84 -19.35 -16.19
#